data_0c60a9a4f2472389db112338affa03b0
#
_entry.id   0c60a9a4f2472389db112338affa03b0
#
_cell.length_a   1.000
_cell.length_b   1.000
_cell.length_c   1.000
_cell.angle_alpha   90.00
_cell.angle_beta   90.00
_cell.angle_gamma   90.00
#
_symmetry.space_group_name_H-M   'P 1'
#
loop_
_entity.id
_entity.type
_entity.pdbx_description
1 polymer ?
#
loop_
_entity_poly.entity_id
_entity_poly.type
_entity_poly.pdbx_seq_one_letter_code
_entity_poly.pdbx_strand_id
1 'polypeptide(L)'
;TYYAQKTHTRGKGVELANIETPLVVEEIHTEYLRAGAQAIKTNTFAANCSVYQGDTALVERILRSGWEIAARAAEPFDAYVFADIGPVTGLPPADILDEYRFLVDTFLAAGARHFLFETNSSTEGLVETAAHIKQVCPEAFVLTSFSAFPGGYTRDGFFVEELIRTVAESGYIDAVGFNCVSGVQPMKELVHLLGKCPLPLSLMPNAGHPIVIDGRTFYESAPDYFGDGLAAIVRDGVSIVGGCCGTTPEHIRALCAALADGGHMSEGASAQAER
;
A
#
# COMPACT_ATOMS: atom_id res chain seq x y z
N THR A 1 -3.34 -11.73 2.51
CA THR A 1 -2.87 -12.77 3.48
C THR A 1 -3.78 -12.87 4.70
N TYR A 2 -4.17 -11.77 5.34
CA TYR A 2 -5.01 -11.80 6.55
C TYR A 2 -6.41 -12.42 6.29
N TYR A 3 -7.04 -12.10 5.16
CA TYR A 3 -8.28 -12.76 4.73
C TYR A 3 -8.13 -14.28 4.68
N ALA A 4 -7.06 -14.77 4.05
CA ALA A 4 -6.81 -16.21 3.94
C ALA A 4 -6.54 -16.88 5.30
N GLN A 5 -5.92 -16.17 6.25
CA GLN A 5 -5.74 -16.64 7.62
C GLN A 5 -7.09 -16.71 8.35
N LYS A 6 -7.90 -15.66 8.26
CA LYS A 6 -9.19 -15.54 8.93
C LYS A 6 -10.22 -16.56 8.41
N THR A 7 -10.25 -16.80 7.10
CA THR A 7 -11.23 -17.70 6.44
C THR A 7 -10.72 -19.12 6.22
N HIS A 8 -9.45 -19.39 6.54
CA HIS A 8 -8.77 -20.67 6.26
C HIS A 8 -8.78 -21.07 4.78
N THR A 9 -8.90 -20.08 3.86
CA THR A 9 -8.91 -20.30 2.41
C THR A 9 -7.49 -20.24 1.82
N ARG A 10 -7.30 -20.83 0.63
CA ARG A 10 -6.06 -20.70 -0.13
C ARG A 10 -6.18 -19.46 -1.03
N GLY A 11 -5.74 -18.33 -0.56
CA GLY A 11 -5.74 -16.98 -1.09
C GLY A 11 -5.64 -16.67 -2.60
N LYS A 12 -6.28 -17.44 -3.48
CA LYS A 12 -6.43 -17.06 -4.89
C LYS A 12 -7.78 -16.35 -5.10
N GLY A 13 -7.74 -15.18 -5.77
CA GLY A 13 -8.93 -14.41 -6.09
C GLY A 13 -9.59 -13.81 -4.84
N VAL A 14 -8.77 -13.33 -3.88
CA VAL A 14 -9.28 -12.69 -2.65
C VAL A 14 -10.13 -11.46 -2.94
N GLU A 15 -9.97 -10.87 -4.10
CA GLU A 15 -10.75 -9.72 -4.58
C GLU A 15 -12.23 -10.11 -4.86
N LEU A 16 -12.48 -11.38 -5.24
CA LEU A 16 -13.86 -11.91 -5.37
C LEU A 16 -14.62 -11.88 -4.06
N ALA A 17 -13.93 -11.88 -2.92
CA ALA A 17 -14.56 -11.76 -1.61
C ALA A 17 -15.36 -10.45 -1.46
N ASN A 18 -15.03 -9.41 -2.22
CA ASN A 18 -15.82 -8.18 -2.26
C ASN A 18 -17.27 -8.44 -2.71
N ILE A 19 -17.49 -9.49 -3.51
CA ILE A 19 -18.80 -9.89 -4.03
C ILE A 19 -19.36 -11.07 -3.25
N GLU A 20 -18.53 -12.08 -2.95
CA GLU A 20 -18.97 -13.35 -2.38
C GLU A 20 -19.14 -13.29 -0.86
N THR A 21 -18.28 -12.55 -0.17
CA THR A 21 -18.25 -12.44 1.31
C THR A 21 -17.99 -11.00 1.78
N PRO A 22 -18.77 -10.01 1.33
CA PRO A 22 -18.49 -8.58 1.58
C PRO A 22 -18.38 -8.23 3.07
N LEU A 23 -19.19 -8.88 3.92
CA LEU A 23 -19.16 -8.63 5.37
C LEU A 23 -17.83 -9.06 6.01
N VAL A 24 -17.18 -10.11 5.50
CA VAL A 24 -15.85 -10.53 6.00
C VAL A 24 -14.79 -9.50 5.63
N VAL A 25 -14.86 -8.95 4.41
CA VAL A 25 -13.93 -7.89 3.97
C VAL A 25 -14.13 -6.63 4.80
N GLU A 26 -15.38 -6.23 5.04
CA GLU A 26 -15.72 -5.07 5.89
C GLU A 26 -15.24 -5.25 7.34
N GLU A 27 -15.42 -6.44 7.90
CA GLU A 27 -14.93 -6.76 9.24
C GLU A 27 -13.39 -6.64 9.32
N ILE A 28 -12.66 -7.12 8.31
CA ILE A 28 -11.20 -6.98 8.23
C ILE A 28 -10.80 -5.51 8.21
N HIS A 29 -11.40 -4.68 7.36
CA HIS A 29 -11.13 -3.24 7.34
C HIS A 29 -11.36 -2.61 8.71
N THR A 30 -12.49 -2.95 9.35
CA THR A 30 -12.85 -2.45 10.67
C THR A 30 -11.85 -2.87 11.76
N GLU A 31 -11.31 -4.08 11.70
CA GLU A 31 -10.28 -4.56 12.64
C GLU A 31 -8.98 -3.73 12.55
N TYR A 32 -8.53 -3.39 11.33
CA TYR A 32 -7.37 -2.52 11.12
C TYR A 32 -7.63 -1.08 11.61
N LEU A 33 -8.82 -0.54 11.34
CA LEU A 33 -9.21 0.79 11.80
C LEU A 33 -9.30 0.86 13.33
N ARG A 34 -9.87 -0.15 13.98
CA ARG A 34 -9.88 -0.28 15.45
C ARG A 34 -8.48 -0.47 16.05
N ALA A 35 -7.53 -0.95 15.28
CA ALA A 35 -6.13 -1.03 15.70
C ALA A 35 -5.40 0.32 15.62
N GLY A 36 -6.02 1.37 15.05
CA GLY A 36 -5.49 2.71 14.95
C GLY A 36 -5.03 3.11 13.55
N ALA A 37 -5.32 2.31 12.51
CA ALA A 37 -5.01 2.70 11.14
C ALA A 37 -5.76 3.98 10.77
N GLN A 38 -5.05 4.98 10.24
CA GLN A 38 -5.59 6.24 9.75
C GLN A 38 -6.00 6.16 8.27
N ALA A 39 -5.54 5.12 7.59
CA ALA A 39 -5.87 4.83 6.20
C ALA A 39 -5.99 3.32 5.98
N ILE A 40 -6.90 2.95 5.11
CA ILE A 40 -7.03 1.58 4.59
C ILE A 40 -6.97 1.60 3.06
N LYS A 41 -6.68 0.46 2.46
CA LYS A 41 -6.72 0.27 1.02
C LYS A 41 -7.81 -0.73 0.64
N THR A 42 -8.41 -0.56 -0.52
CA THR A 42 -9.45 -1.47 -1.01
C THR A 42 -8.89 -2.89 -1.23
N ASN A 43 -9.73 -3.90 -1.19
CA ASN A 43 -9.33 -5.28 -1.51
C ASN A 43 -9.39 -5.52 -3.02
N THR A 44 -8.51 -4.86 -3.79
CA THR A 44 -8.58 -4.82 -5.25
C THR A 44 -7.22 -4.96 -5.95
N PHE A 45 -6.15 -5.34 -5.24
CA PHE A 45 -4.78 -5.42 -5.74
C PHE A 45 -4.64 -6.12 -7.09
N ALA A 46 -5.23 -7.30 -7.26
CA ALA A 46 -5.15 -8.08 -8.49
C ALA A 46 -6.44 -7.99 -9.34
N ALA A 47 -7.30 -7.00 -9.09
CA ALA A 47 -8.55 -6.83 -9.83
C ALA A 47 -8.30 -6.11 -11.16
N ASN A 48 -7.75 -6.81 -12.14
CA ASN A 48 -7.54 -6.33 -13.50
C ASN A 48 -7.93 -7.38 -14.54
N CYS A 49 -8.16 -6.93 -15.77
CA CYS A 49 -8.65 -7.80 -16.86
C CYS A 49 -7.66 -8.91 -17.22
N SER A 50 -6.34 -8.69 -17.05
CA SER A 50 -5.34 -9.74 -17.30
C SER A 50 -5.53 -10.92 -16.36
N VAL A 51 -5.84 -10.66 -15.08
CA VAL A 51 -6.10 -11.71 -14.08
C VAL A 51 -7.45 -12.38 -14.29
N TYR A 52 -8.47 -11.61 -14.67
CA TYR A 52 -9.86 -12.08 -14.84
C TYR A 52 -10.21 -12.36 -16.30
N GLN A 53 -9.21 -12.72 -17.14
CA GLN A 53 -9.38 -13.26 -18.50
C GLN A 53 -10.21 -12.34 -19.44
N GLY A 54 -10.12 -11.02 -19.27
CA GLY A 54 -10.81 -10.03 -20.07
C GLY A 54 -12.26 -9.76 -19.65
N ASP A 55 -12.72 -10.30 -18.53
CA ASP A 55 -14.07 -10.02 -18.01
C ASP A 55 -14.13 -8.64 -17.33
N THR A 56 -14.26 -7.61 -18.15
CA THR A 56 -14.34 -6.20 -17.69
C THR A 56 -15.52 -5.96 -16.76
N ALA A 57 -16.67 -6.62 -17.00
CA ALA A 57 -17.86 -6.45 -16.19
C ALA A 57 -17.66 -7.02 -14.77
N LEU A 58 -16.96 -8.15 -14.66
CA LEU A 58 -16.60 -8.73 -13.37
C LEU A 58 -15.58 -7.84 -12.63
N VAL A 59 -14.54 -7.37 -13.34
CA VAL A 59 -13.53 -6.48 -12.77
C VAL A 59 -14.19 -5.20 -12.24
N GLU A 60 -15.03 -4.54 -13.04
CA GLU A 60 -15.77 -3.34 -12.60
C GLU A 60 -16.59 -3.60 -11.31
N ARG A 61 -17.29 -4.74 -11.24
CA ARG A 61 -18.05 -5.12 -10.04
C ARG A 61 -17.15 -5.31 -8.83
N ILE A 62 -16.00 -5.96 -8.98
CA ILE A 62 -15.03 -6.17 -7.90
C ILE A 62 -14.52 -4.82 -7.38
N LEU A 63 -14.13 -3.91 -8.27
CA LEU A 63 -13.59 -2.58 -7.92
C LEU A 63 -14.65 -1.75 -7.18
N ARG A 64 -15.86 -1.63 -7.72
CA ARG A 64 -16.95 -0.88 -7.10
C ARG A 64 -17.33 -1.44 -5.74
N SER A 65 -17.51 -2.76 -5.63
CA SER A 65 -17.83 -3.39 -4.34
C SER A 65 -16.69 -3.22 -3.33
N GLY A 66 -15.43 -3.36 -3.75
CA GLY A 66 -14.27 -3.14 -2.89
C GLY A 66 -14.19 -1.71 -2.37
N TRP A 67 -14.47 -0.71 -3.22
CA TRP A 67 -14.54 0.69 -2.83
C TRP A 67 -15.68 0.95 -1.83
N GLU A 68 -16.89 0.52 -2.13
CA GLU A 68 -18.07 0.71 -1.29
C GLU A 68 -17.88 0.09 0.11
N ILE A 69 -17.31 -1.11 0.19
CA ILE A 69 -17.02 -1.78 1.46
C ILE A 69 -16.00 -0.99 2.27
N ALA A 70 -14.89 -0.58 1.65
CA ALA A 70 -13.84 0.16 2.33
C ALA A 70 -14.32 1.55 2.78
N ALA A 71 -15.05 2.27 1.94
CA ALA A 71 -15.63 3.58 2.26
C ALA A 71 -16.58 3.49 3.45
N ARG A 72 -17.50 2.51 3.44
CA ARG A 72 -18.44 2.28 4.55
C ARG A 72 -17.72 1.91 5.85
N ALA A 73 -16.67 1.08 5.79
CA ALA A 73 -15.89 0.71 6.95
C ALA A 73 -15.10 1.91 7.54
N ALA A 74 -14.61 2.81 6.68
CA ALA A 74 -13.79 3.95 7.07
C ALA A 74 -14.61 5.12 7.65
N GLU A 75 -15.86 5.31 7.23
CA GLU A 75 -16.71 6.43 7.60
C GLU A 75 -16.77 6.69 9.14
N PRO A 76 -17.01 5.67 10.02
CA PRO A 76 -17.07 5.91 11.45
C PRO A 76 -15.74 6.31 12.10
N PHE A 77 -14.62 6.18 11.39
CA PHE A 77 -13.26 6.44 11.89
C PHE A 77 -12.64 7.70 11.28
N ASP A 78 -13.34 8.37 10.37
CA ASP A 78 -12.80 9.50 9.58
C ASP A 78 -11.45 9.15 8.92
N ALA A 79 -11.35 7.92 8.43
CA ALA A 79 -10.11 7.36 7.88
C ALA A 79 -10.07 7.50 6.35
N TYR A 80 -8.87 7.64 5.81
CA TYR A 80 -8.66 7.68 4.38
C TYR A 80 -8.83 6.30 3.74
N VAL A 81 -9.38 6.28 2.52
CA VAL A 81 -9.49 5.06 1.71
C VAL A 81 -8.68 5.24 0.44
N PHE A 82 -7.71 4.35 0.23
CA PHE A 82 -6.95 4.29 -1.01
C PHE A 82 -7.55 3.25 -1.96
N ALA A 83 -7.81 3.66 -3.19
CA ALA A 83 -8.07 2.76 -4.31
C ALA A 83 -6.77 2.01 -4.62
N ASP A 84 -6.71 0.73 -4.30
CA ASP A 84 -5.52 -0.11 -4.40
C ASP A 84 -5.44 -0.76 -5.78
N ILE A 85 -4.36 -0.48 -6.50
CA ILE A 85 -4.12 -0.94 -7.87
C ILE A 85 -2.75 -1.59 -7.92
N GLY A 86 -2.72 -2.90 -8.14
CA GLY A 86 -1.49 -3.65 -8.36
C GLY A 86 -0.97 -3.52 -9.78
N PRO A 87 0.22 -4.11 -10.07
CA PRO A 87 0.82 -4.04 -11.39
C PRO A 87 -0.04 -4.71 -12.47
N VAL A 88 -0.26 -4.01 -13.55
CA VAL A 88 -0.77 -4.59 -14.81
C VAL A 88 0.44 -5.10 -15.60
N THR A 89 0.49 -6.40 -15.88
CA THR A 89 1.64 -7.02 -16.55
C THR A 89 1.19 -7.99 -17.64
N GLY A 90 2.12 -8.31 -18.56
CA GLY A 90 1.87 -9.32 -19.58
C GLY A 90 1.06 -8.81 -20.78
N LEU A 91 0.86 -7.51 -20.89
CA LEU A 91 0.21 -6.84 -22.02
C LEU A 91 1.20 -5.95 -22.76
N PRO A 92 0.92 -5.58 -24.03
CA PRO A 92 1.63 -4.50 -24.71
C PRO A 92 1.52 -3.16 -23.95
N PRO A 93 2.51 -2.25 -24.06
CA PRO A 93 2.49 -0.98 -23.31
C PRO A 93 1.22 -0.13 -23.48
N ALA A 94 0.67 -0.08 -24.70
CA ALA A 94 -0.57 0.65 -24.95
C ALA A 94 -1.76 0.04 -24.22
N ASP A 95 -1.84 -1.29 -24.18
CA ASP A 95 -2.92 -2.02 -23.50
C ASP A 95 -2.77 -1.92 -21.96
N ILE A 96 -1.53 -1.82 -21.43
CA ILE A 96 -1.28 -1.56 -20.01
C ILE A 96 -1.86 -0.20 -19.62
N LEU A 97 -1.64 0.84 -20.41
CA LEU A 97 -2.16 2.18 -20.14
C LEU A 97 -3.69 2.22 -20.21
N ASP A 98 -4.28 1.56 -21.18
CA ASP A 98 -5.75 1.49 -21.33
C ASP A 98 -6.38 0.73 -20.14
N GLU A 99 -5.74 -0.35 -19.70
CA GLU A 99 -6.17 -1.09 -18.52
C GLU A 99 -6.09 -0.21 -17.26
N TYR A 100 -4.96 0.46 -17.01
CA TYR A 100 -4.86 1.39 -15.86
C TYR A 100 -5.92 2.48 -15.91
N ARG A 101 -6.20 3.07 -17.08
CA ARG A 101 -7.27 4.06 -17.25
C ARG A 101 -8.64 3.50 -16.90
N PHE A 102 -8.96 2.31 -17.36
CA PHE A 102 -10.21 1.64 -17.01
C PHE A 102 -10.36 1.46 -15.48
N LEU A 103 -9.28 1.02 -14.80
CA LEU A 103 -9.29 0.83 -13.35
C LEU A 103 -9.51 2.16 -12.62
N VAL A 104 -8.74 3.20 -12.95
CA VAL A 104 -8.84 4.49 -12.26
C VAL A 104 -10.16 5.20 -12.57
N ASP A 105 -10.68 5.12 -13.80
CA ASP A 105 -11.98 5.72 -14.15
C ASP A 105 -13.12 5.06 -13.38
N THR A 106 -13.05 3.75 -13.18
CA THR A 106 -14.01 3.01 -12.33
C THR A 106 -13.99 3.53 -10.89
N PHE A 107 -12.80 3.75 -10.31
CA PHE A 107 -12.67 4.28 -8.97
C PHE A 107 -13.06 5.76 -8.86
N LEU A 108 -12.67 6.59 -9.83
CA LEU A 108 -13.07 8.00 -9.91
C LEU A 108 -14.59 8.15 -9.96
N ALA A 109 -15.26 7.34 -10.79
CA ALA A 109 -16.72 7.29 -10.88
C ALA A 109 -17.39 6.81 -9.58
N ALA A 110 -16.71 5.98 -8.79
CA ALA A 110 -17.16 5.54 -7.47
C ALA A 110 -16.88 6.58 -6.34
N GLY A 111 -16.16 7.66 -6.65
CA GLY A 111 -15.87 8.75 -5.71
C GLY A 111 -14.49 8.68 -5.05
N ALA A 112 -13.59 7.82 -5.53
CA ALA A 112 -12.22 7.76 -5.01
C ALA A 112 -11.46 9.07 -5.22
N ARG A 113 -10.63 9.43 -4.22
CA ARG A 113 -9.75 10.61 -4.23
C ARG A 113 -8.32 10.28 -3.84
N HIS A 114 -8.06 9.10 -3.33
CA HIS A 114 -6.72 8.62 -2.97
C HIS A 114 -6.45 7.33 -3.74
N PHE A 115 -5.33 7.29 -4.45
CA PHE A 115 -4.91 6.18 -5.31
C PHE A 115 -3.58 5.64 -4.85
N LEU A 116 -3.46 4.32 -4.77
CA LEU A 116 -2.23 3.62 -4.47
C LEU A 116 -1.92 2.64 -5.61
N PHE A 117 -0.84 2.92 -6.33
CA PHE A 117 -0.23 1.96 -7.25
C PHE A 117 0.85 1.20 -6.47
N GLU A 118 0.58 -0.04 -6.05
CA GLU A 118 1.50 -0.76 -5.17
C GLU A 118 2.24 -1.91 -5.86
N THR A 119 3.42 -2.24 -5.31
CA THR A 119 4.25 -3.39 -5.72
C THR A 119 4.75 -3.32 -7.17
N ASN A 120 4.88 -2.12 -7.71
CA ASN A 120 5.37 -1.92 -9.08
C ASN A 120 6.88 -2.20 -9.18
N SER A 121 7.34 -2.68 -10.32
CA SER A 121 8.76 -2.92 -10.61
C SER A 121 9.33 -1.95 -11.66
N SER A 122 8.47 -1.15 -12.28
CA SER A 122 8.81 -0.10 -13.26
C SER A 122 7.82 1.06 -13.14
N THR A 123 8.03 2.12 -13.91
CA THR A 123 7.11 3.27 -14.01
C THR A 123 6.16 3.18 -15.20
N GLU A 124 6.15 2.06 -15.92
CA GLU A 124 5.38 1.88 -17.14
C GLU A 124 3.88 2.12 -16.91
N GLY A 125 3.31 3.07 -17.64
CA GLY A 125 1.91 3.49 -17.56
C GLY A 125 1.53 4.29 -16.31
N LEU A 126 2.40 4.36 -15.28
CA LEU A 126 2.04 4.97 -14.00
C LEU A 126 1.97 6.51 -14.09
N VAL A 127 2.95 7.14 -14.74
CA VAL A 127 3.00 8.61 -14.87
C VAL A 127 1.84 9.11 -15.72
N GLU A 128 1.56 8.47 -16.83
CA GLU A 128 0.45 8.80 -17.73
C GLU A 128 -0.91 8.61 -17.04
N THR A 129 -1.03 7.56 -16.23
CA THR A 129 -2.24 7.30 -15.45
C THR A 129 -2.41 8.33 -14.32
N ALA A 130 -1.33 8.70 -13.63
CA ALA A 130 -1.37 9.75 -12.62
C ALA A 130 -1.75 11.11 -13.24
N ALA A 131 -1.23 11.45 -14.41
CA ALA A 131 -1.63 12.63 -15.17
C ALA A 131 -3.12 12.62 -15.51
N HIS A 132 -3.66 11.48 -15.95
CA HIS A 132 -5.08 11.30 -16.21
C HIS A 132 -5.92 11.52 -14.94
N ILE A 133 -5.53 10.92 -13.81
CA ILE A 133 -6.21 11.14 -12.52
C ILE A 133 -6.24 12.62 -12.18
N LYS A 134 -5.10 13.33 -12.26
CA LYS A 134 -5.01 14.76 -11.94
C LYS A 134 -5.78 15.64 -12.93
N GLN A 135 -5.95 15.22 -14.17
CA GLN A 135 -6.78 15.92 -15.14
C GLN A 135 -8.27 15.82 -14.80
N VAL A 136 -8.74 14.66 -14.34
CA VAL A 136 -10.15 14.42 -13.99
C VAL A 136 -10.47 14.93 -12.59
N CYS A 137 -9.54 14.78 -11.66
CA CYS A 137 -9.67 15.13 -10.24
C CYS A 137 -8.35 15.76 -9.75
N PRO A 138 -8.17 17.09 -9.92
CA PRO A 138 -6.91 17.78 -9.56
C PRO A 138 -6.51 17.65 -8.10
N GLU A 139 -7.48 17.51 -7.20
CA GLU A 139 -7.27 17.32 -5.76
C GLU A 139 -6.95 15.87 -5.34
N ALA A 140 -7.03 14.91 -6.25
CA ALA A 140 -6.73 13.52 -5.93
C ALA A 140 -5.28 13.36 -5.45
N PHE A 141 -5.08 12.51 -4.45
CA PHE A 141 -3.77 12.12 -3.95
C PHE A 141 -3.32 10.81 -4.61
N VAL A 142 -2.11 10.81 -5.17
CA VAL A 142 -1.54 9.65 -5.87
C VAL A 142 -0.26 9.22 -5.18
N LEU A 143 -0.25 8.00 -4.65
CA LEU A 143 0.90 7.31 -4.07
C LEU A 143 1.34 6.16 -4.99
N THR A 144 2.61 6.16 -5.39
CA THR A 144 3.20 5.05 -6.15
C THR A 144 4.21 4.31 -5.28
N SER A 145 4.08 3.00 -5.16
CA SER A 145 4.94 2.17 -4.34
C SER A 145 5.61 1.07 -5.17
N PHE A 146 6.92 0.94 -4.98
CA PHE A 146 7.76 0.00 -5.71
C PHE A 146 8.14 -1.20 -4.84
N SER A 147 8.32 -2.33 -5.50
CA SER A 147 8.83 -3.57 -4.92
C SER A 147 10.33 -3.68 -5.24
N ALA A 148 11.18 -3.36 -4.27
CA ALA A 148 12.63 -3.35 -4.44
C ALA A 148 13.34 -4.26 -3.43
N PHE A 149 14.38 -4.98 -3.91
CA PHE A 149 15.27 -5.76 -3.05
C PHE A 149 16.18 -4.85 -2.22
N PRO A 150 16.80 -5.34 -1.14
CA PRO A 150 17.66 -4.53 -0.26
C PRO A 150 18.79 -3.80 -0.99
N GLY A 151 19.26 -4.33 -2.13
CA GLY A 151 20.26 -3.66 -2.99
C GLY A 151 19.74 -2.49 -3.82
N GLY A 152 18.46 -2.10 -3.68
CA GLY A 152 17.86 -0.98 -4.40
C GLY A 152 17.43 -1.28 -5.84
N TYR A 153 17.39 -2.54 -6.24
CA TYR A 153 16.92 -2.94 -7.58
C TYR A 153 15.55 -3.61 -7.50
N THR A 154 14.70 -3.31 -8.46
CA THR A 154 13.44 -4.03 -8.67
C THR A 154 13.68 -5.35 -9.39
N ARG A 155 12.63 -6.19 -9.46
CA ARG A 155 12.68 -7.45 -10.21
C ARG A 155 13.03 -7.25 -11.69
N ASP A 156 12.61 -6.13 -12.28
CA ASP A 156 12.85 -5.82 -13.70
C ASP A 156 14.18 -5.09 -13.93
N GLY A 157 15.02 -4.95 -12.88
CA GLY A 157 16.38 -4.46 -12.95
C GLY A 157 16.52 -2.93 -12.88
N PHE A 158 15.46 -2.20 -12.60
CA PHE A 158 15.51 -0.75 -12.41
C PHE A 158 16.05 -0.40 -11.01
N PHE A 159 16.92 0.61 -10.95
CA PHE A 159 17.39 1.13 -9.68
C PHE A 159 16.38 2.14 -9.10
N VAL A 160 16.10 2.05 -7.82
CA VAL A 160 15.03 2.81 -7.16
C VAL A 160 15.16 4.31 -7.24
N GLU A 161 16.39 4.84 -7.26
CA GLU A 161 16.64 6.28 -7.43
C GLU A 161 16.14 6.78 -8.79
N GLU A 162 16.33 5.99 -9.85
CA GLU A 162 15.85 6.31 -11.20
C GLU A 162 14.30 6.32 -11.24
N LEU A 163 13.66 5.33 -10.63
CA LEU A 163 12.20 5.27 -10.55
C LEU A 163 11.63 6.46 -9.76
N ILE A 164 12.22 6.78 -8.60
CA ILE A 164 11.81 7.94 -7.79
C ILE A 164 11.99 9.24 -8.56
N ARG A 165 13.12 9.42 -9.25
CA ARG A 165 13.35 10.61 -10.06
C ARG A 165 12.29 10.75 -11.14
N THR A 166 12.00 9.69 -11.88
CA THR A 166 10.98 9.69 -12.95
C THR A 166 9.60 10.11 -12.42
N VAL A 167 9.15 9.54 -11.30
CA VAL A 167 7.84 9.87 -10.74
C VAL A 167 7.81 11.26 -10.13
N ALA A 168 8.89 11.72 -9.50
CA ALA A 168 8.98 13.06 -8.91
C ALA A 168 8.99 14.16 -9.98
N GLU A 169 9.77 13.99 -11.06
CA GLU A 169 9.87 14.94 -12.16
C GLU A 169 8.56 15.05 -12.95
N SER A 170 7.68 14.06 -12.87
CA SER A 170 6.39 14.09 -13.54
C SER A 170 5.44 15.18 -13.01
N GLY A 171 5.53 15.50 -11.72
CA GLY A 171 4.64 16.46 -11.04
C GLY A 171 3.20 15.98 -10.82
N TYR A 172 2.88 14.72 -11.13
CA TYR A 172 1.54 14.14 -10.97
C TYR A 172 1.40 13.18 -9.80
N ILE A 173 2.51 12.81 -9.16
CA ILE A 173 2.57 11.85 -8.05
C ILE A 173 2.91 12.61 -6.77
N ASP A 174 2.11 12.45 -5.73
CA ASP A 174 2.19 13.22 -4.48
C ASP A 174 3.10 12.55 -3.45
N ALA A 175 3.25 11.22 -3.50
CA ALA A 175 4.13 10.46 -2.63
C ALA A 175 4.68 9.22 -3.35
N VAL A 176 5.84 8.77 -2.92
CA VAL A 176 6.48 7.55 -3.44
C VAL A 176 6.82 6.62 -2.29
N GLY A 177 6.91 5.33 -2.55
CA GLY A 177 7.22 4.40 -1.48
C GLY A 177 7.75 3.06 -1.91
N PHE A 178 7.92 2.20 -0.89
CA PHE A 178 8.29 0.81 -1.06
C PHE A 178 7.36 -0.09 -0.24
N ASN A 179 7.00 -1.21 -0.81
CA ASN A 179 6.19 -2.21 -0.11
C ASN A 179 6.60 -3.63 -0.49
N CYS A 180 6.19 -4.58 0.33
CA CYS A 180 6.43 -6.00 0.12
C CYS A 180 7.93 -6.38 0.10
N VAL A 181 8.29 -7.51 -0.49
CA VAL A 181 9.63 -8.12 -0.68
C VAL A 181 10.37 -8.40 0.62
N SER A 182 10.46 -7.45 1.57
CA SER A 182 11.28 -7.59 2.77
C SER A 182 10.58 -7.10 4.05
N GLY A 183 11.16 -7.44 5.19
CA GLY A 183 10.76 -6.95 6.51
C GLY A 183 11.29 -5.54 6.80
N VAL A 184 11.10 -5.10 8.05
CA VAL A 184 11.41 -3.73 8.50
C VAL A 184 12.89 -3.36 8.32
N GLN A 185 13.81 -4.22 8.76
CA GLN A 185 15.24 -3.90 8.75
C GLN A 185 15.81 -3.69 7.34
N PRO A 186 15.57 -4.58 6.35
CA PRO A 186 16.03 -4.33 4.98
C PRO A 186 15.40 -3.07 4.33
N MET A 187 14.15 -2.72 4.69
CA MET A 187 13.56 -1.47 4.20
C MET A 187 14.20 -0.24 4.82
N LYS A 188 14.64 -0.30 6.08
CA LYS A 188 15.42 0.77 6.69
C LYS A 188 16.74 0.99 5.95
N GLU A 189 17.42 -0.07 5.58
CA GLU A 189 18.66 0.00 4.77
C GLU A 189 18.41 0.63 3.40
N LEU A 190 17.26 0.33 2.76
CA LEU A 190 16.85 0.93 1.50
C LEU A 190 16.61 2.44 1.64
N VAL A 191 16.00 2.90 2.73
CA VAL A 191 15.81 4.34 3.02
C VAL A 191 17.17 5.04 3.19
N HIS A 192 18.09 4.43 3.90
CA HIS A 192 19.45 4.98 4.05
C HIS A 192 20.22 5.04 2.72
N LEU A 193 20.03 4.04 1.85
CA LEU A 193 20.62 4.03 0.50
C LEU A 193 20.12 5.19 -0.35
N LEU A 194 18.83 5.51 -0.26
CA LEU A 194 18.20 6.59 -1.02
C LEU A 194 18.64 7.99 -0.54
N GLY A 195 18.95 8.14 0.74
CA GLY A 195 19.19 9.44 1.32
C GLY A 195 17.93 10.34 1.25
N LYS A 196 18.09 11.56 0.69
CA LYS A 196 16.98 12.52 0.62
C LYS A 196 16.06 12.22 -0.55
N CYS A 197 14.82 11.84 -0.26
CA CYS A 197 13.76 11.68 -1.25
C CYS A 197 13.10 13.04 -1.58
N PRO A 198 12.84 13.34 -2.87
CA PRO A 198 12.19 14.59 -3.27
C PRO A 198 10.69 14.65 -2.95
N LEU A 199 10.05 13.50 -2.72
CA LEU A 199 8.64 13.37 -2.36
C LEU A 199 8.48 12.79 -0.95
N PRO A 200 7.33 12.97 -0.30
CA PRO A 200 6.97 12.22 0.90
C PRO A 200 7.16 10.71 0.68
N LEU A 201 7.85 10.05 1.61
CA LEU A 201 8.19 8.63 1.49
C LEU A 201 7.23 7.74 2.28
N SER A 202 6.78 6.66 1.64
CA SER A 202 5.93 5.63 2.21
C SER A 202 6.68 4.30 2.36
N LEU A 203 6.52 3.61 3.49
CA LEU A 203 7.07 2.27 3.71
C LEU A 203 6.03 1.30 4.28
N MET A 204 5.85 0.16 3.59
CA MET A 204 4.94 -0.90 3.99
C MET A 204 5.64 -2.27 3.90
N PRO A 205 6.50 -2.62 4.88
CA PRO A 205 7.20 -3.91 4.91
C PRO A 205 6.25 -5.09 5.18
N ASN A 206 6.74 -6.27 4.91
CA ASN A 206 6.14 -7.52 5.37
C ASN A 206 6.38 -7.70 6.88
N ALA A 207 5.54 -8.50 7.53
CA ALA A 207 5.77 -8.98 8.89
C ALA A 207 6.85 -10.07 8.91
N GLY A 208 8.09 -9.70 8.53
CA GLY A 208 9.22 -10.62 8.41
C GLY A 208 9.36 -11.28 7.04
N HIS A 209 10.16 -12.35 6.99
CA HIS A 209 10.37 -13.12 5.77
C HIS A 209 9.27 -14.18 5.60
N PRO A 210 8.86 -14.49 4.35
CA PRO A 210 7.91 -15.55 4.10
C PRO A 210 8.54 -16.92 4.38
N ILE A 211 7.86 -17.75 5.17
CA ILE A 211 8.20 -19.15 5.41
C ILE A 211 7.09 -20.01 4.81
N VAL A 212 7.44 -20.95 3.95
CA VAL A 212 6.46 -21.86 3.33
C VAL A 212 6.48 -23.21 4.04
N ILE A 213 5.36 -23.57 4.66
CA ILE A 213 5.14 -24.85 5.34
C ILE A 213 3.87 -25.48 4.74
N ASP A 214 3.98 -26.69 4.20
CA ASP A 214 2.87 -27.43 3.58
C ASP A 214 2.07 -26.61 2.54
N GLY A 215 2.79 -25.81 1.72
CA GLY A 215 2.21 -24.95 0.70
C GLY A 215 1.44 -23.73 1.22
N ARG A 216 1.59 -23.42 2.51
CA ARG A 216 1.07 -22.18 3.13
C ARG A 216 2.21 -21.23 3.45
N THR A 217 2.01 -19.95 3.19
CA THR A 217 2.98 -18.91 3.52
C THR A 217 2.67 -18.33 4.90
N PHE A 218 3.65 -18.36 5.78
CA PHE A 218 3.63 -17.74 7.10
C PHE A 218 4.64 -16.59 7.12
N TYR A 219 4.38 -15.64 8.00
CA TYR A 219 5.29 -14.53 8.27
C TYR A 219 5.51 -14.47 9.78
N GLU A 220 6.77 -14.41 10.20
CA GLU A 220 7.15 -14.40 11.62
C GLU A 220 7.84 -13.08 11.96
N SER A 221 7.06 -12.13 12.44
CA SER A 221 7.56 -10.94 13.10
C SER A 221 6.72 -10.67 14.33
N ALA A 222 7.37 -10.40 15.46
CA ALA A 222 6.65 -9.95 16.64
C ALA A 222 6.06 -8.55 16.38
N PRO A 223 4.80 -8.29 16.77
CA PRO A 223 4.16 -6.98 16.58
C PRO A 223 4.98 -5.81 17.15
N ASP A 224 5.58 -5.97 18.34
CA ASP A 224 6.39 -4.93 18.97
C ASP A 224 7.66 -4.63 18.16
N TYR A 225 8.38 -5.65 17.69
CA TYR A 225 9.55 -5.47 16.82
C TYR A 225 9.18 -4.72 15.52
N PHE A 226 8.03 -5.04 14.93
CA PHE A 226 7.51 -4.37 13.75
C PHE A 226 7.19 -2.89 14.05
N GLY A 227 6.47 -2.63 15.13
CA GLY A 227 6.07 -1.29 15.55
C GLY A 227 7.26 -0.39 15.86
N ASP A 228 8.17 -0.86 16.72
CA ASP A 228 9.37 -0.12 17.14
C ASP A 228 10.29 0.19 15.94
N GLY A 229 10.44 -0.79 15.07
CA GLY A 229 11.26 -0.64 13.86
C GLY A 229 10.72 0.41 12.90
N LEU A 230 9.40 0.43 12.65
CA LEU A 230 8.77 1.46 11.81
C LEU A 230 8.73 2.83 12.48
N ALA A 231 8.49 2.90 13.79
CA ALA A 231 8.58 4.17 14.53
C ALA A 231 9.99 4.77 14.46
N ALA A 232 11.05 3.96 14.45
CA ALA A 232 12.41 4.42 14.22
C ALA A 232 12.60 5.00 12.81
N ILE A 233 12.02 4.36 11.79
CA ILE A 233 12.07 4.80 10.40
C ILE A 233 11.32 6.13 10.20
N VAL A 234 10.22 6.35 10.90
CA VAL A 234 9.51 7.64 10.88
C VAL A 234 10.41 8.77 11.40
N ARG A 235 11.20 8.51 12.45
CA ARG A 235 12.19 9.49 12.94
C ARG A 235 13.29 9.81 11.92
N ASP A 236 13.56 8.89 11.00
CA ASP A 236 14.51 9.08 9.88
C ASP A 236 13.85 9.85 8.69
N GLY A 237 12.59 10.32 8.83
CA GLY A 237 11.92 11.21 7.87
C GLY A 237 10.91 10.55 6.94
N VAL A 238 10.55 9.29 7.15
CA VAL A 238 9.47 8.64 6.42
C VAL A 238 8.11 9.15 6.91
N SER A 239 7.22 9.50 5.97
CA SER A 239 5.97 10.20 6.25
C SER A 239 4.76 9.27 6.38
N ILE A 240 4.75 8.15 5.66
CA ILE A 240 3.64 7.20 5.61
C ILE A 240 4.18 5.81 5.93
N VAL A 241 3.63 5.17 6.94
CA VAL A 241 4.04 3.83 7.34
C VAL A 241 2.84 2.90 7.52
N GLY A 242 3.05 1.65 7.23
CA GLY A 242 2.02 0.62 7.34
C GLY A 242 2.61 -0.76 7.20
N GLY A 243 1.79 -1.71 6.79
CA GLY A 243 2.23 -3.08 6.60
C GLY A 243 1.74 -3.71 5.31
N CYS A 244 2.49 -4.69 4.82
CA CYS A 244 2.15 -5.50 3.66
C CYS A 244 1.87 -6.95 4.08
N CYS A 245 2.47 -7.92 3.43
CA CYS A 245 2.21 -9.33 3.66
C CYS A 245 2.49 -9.76 5.10
N GLY A 246 1.56 -10.52 5.69
CA GLY A 246 1.67 -11.07 7.04
C GLY A 246 1.35 -10.10 8.17
N THR A 247 1.24 -8.81 7.95
CA THR A 247 0.83 -7.86 8.98
C THR A 247 -0.63 -8.09 9.39
N THR A 248 -0.89 -7.97 10.68
CA THR A 248 -2.21 -8.14 11.30
C THR A 248 -2.61 -6.86 12.04
N PRO A 249 -3.85 -6.74 12.52
CA PRO A 249 -4.25 -5.62 13.38
C PRO A 249 -3.35 -5.42 14.61
N GLU A 250 -2.78 -6.52 15.17
CA GLU A 250 -1.84 -6.38 16.30
C GLU A 250 -0.56 -5.63 15.90
N HIS A 251 -0.02 -5.86 14.72
CA HIS A 251 1.15 -5.13 14.20
C HIS A 251 0.85 -3.63 14.06
N ILE A 252 -0.34 -3.28 13.57
CA ILE A 252 -0.76 -1.87 13.45
C ILE A 252 -0.95 -1.23 14.81
N ARG A 253 -1.54 -1.95 15.78
CA ARG A 253 -1.69 -1.45 17.16
C ARG A 253 -0.34 -1.18 17.81
N ALA A 254 0.62 -2.09 17.67
CA ALA A 254 1.98 -1.91 18.18
C ALA A 254 2.68 -0.72 17.50
N LEU A 255 2.54 -0.55 16.19
CA LEU A 255 3.05 0.62 15.48
C LEU A 255 2.46 1.92 16.01
N CYS A 256 1.14 2.01 16.16
CA CYS A 256 0.48 3.20 16.69
C CYS A 256 0.95 3.53 18.12
N ALA A 257 1.14 2.51 18.97
CA ALA A 257 1.67 2.69 20.33
C ALA A 257 3.11 3.23 20.30
N ALA A 258 3.99 2.63 19.49
CA ALA A 258 5.38 3.06 19.37
C ALA A 258 5.53 4.49 18.80
N LEU A 259 4.63 4.91 17.90
CA LEU A 259 4.60 6.27 17.37
C LEU A 259 4.14 7.28 18.45
N ALA A 260 3.16 6.92 19.28
CA ALA A 260 2.68 7.77 20.39
C ALA A 260 3.77 7.97 21.45
N ASP A 261 4.47 6.91 21.84
CA ASP A 261 5.57 6.97 22.81
C ASP A 261 6.76 7.79 22.29
N GLY A 262 7.08 7.70 21.00
CA GLY A 262 8.12 8.52 20.36
C GLY A 262 7.80 10.02 20.33
N GLY A 263 6.52 10.41 20.26
CA GLY A 263 6.05 11.78 20.35
C GLY A 263 6.27 12.41 21.73
N HIS A 264 6.08 11.66 22.80
CA HIS A 264 6.34 12.14 24.16
C HIS A 264 7.83 12.36 24.47
N MET A 265 8.74 11.61 23.85
CA MET A 265 10.19 11.79 24.01
C MET A 265 10.72 13.08 23.37
N SER A 266 10.11 13.56 22.29
CA SER A 266 10.53 14.79 21.61
C SER A 266 10.07 16.07 22.35
N GLU A 267 8.95 16.05 23.03
CA GLU A 267 8.48 17.18 23.87
C GLU A 267 9.26 17.31 25.16
N GLY A 268 9.73 16.19 25.77
CA GLY A 268 10.56 16.21 26.96
C GLY A 268 11.98 16.71 26.73
N ALA A 269 12.57 16.50 25.55
CA ALA A 269 13.92 16.94 25.21
C ALA A 269 13.99 18.46 24.94
N SER A 270 12.95 19.07 24.37
CA SER A 270 12.90 20.51 24.18
C SER A 270 12.71 21.30 25.49
N ALA A 271 12.02 20.72 26.47
CA ALA A 271 11.81 21.36 27.78
C ALA A 271 13.05 21.36 28.68
N GLN A 272 14.05 20.52 28.42
CA GLN A 272 15.32 20.47 29.15
C GLN A 272 16.43 21.34 28.53
N ALA A 273 16.26 21.79 27.30
CA ALA A 273 17.22 22.69 26.65
C ALA A 273 16.98 24.18 26.92
N GLU A 274 15.86 24.53 27.56
CA GLU A 274 15.50 25.91 27.95
C GLU A 274 15.65 26.17 29.45
N ARG A 275 16.31 25.31 30.19
CA ARG A 275 16.73 25.54 31.60
C ARG A 275 18.26 25.47 31.71
#